data_12210aa3031c044b310236b29150adff
#
_entry.id   12210aa3031c044b310236b29150adff
#
_cell.length_a   1.000
_cell.length_b   1.000
_cell.length_c   1.000
_cell.angle_alpha   90.00
_cell.angle_beta   90.00
_cell.angle_gamma   90.00
#
_symmetry.space_group_name_H-M   'P 1'
#
loop_
_entity.id
_entity.type
_entity.pdbx_description
1 polymer ?
#
loop_
_entity_poly.entity_id
_entity_poly.type
_entity_poly.pdbx_seq_one_letter_code
_entity_poly.pdbx_strand_id
1 'polypeptide(L)'
;KESGEDKEDKGLNNKENTENTENGAEQPVKKKKVLTRSEEIERSIVKKFRKPIWRQFTKAINDYELIKDGDKIAVCISGGKDSMLMAKLFQELKRHGKNNFELVFLVMNPGYNDLNYQVILNNAQTLNIPITVFKTEIFDTVADIDESPCYLCARMRRGYLYSKAKELGCNKIALGHHY
;
A
#
# COMPACT_ATOMS: atom_id res chain seq x y z
N LYS A 1 -52.39 -53.59 -22.56
CA LYS A 1 -53.82 -53.36 -22.33
C LYS A 1 -53.94 -51.85 -22.14
N GLU A 2 -54.26 -51.21 -23.20
CA GLU A 2 -55.57 -50.70 -23.64
C GLU A 2 -55.87 -49.43 -22.86
N SER A 3 -55.83 -48.35 -23.51
CA SER A 3 -56.75 -47.72 -24.51
C SER A 3 -57.53 -46.63 -23.79
N GLY A 4 -57.71 -45.51 -24.28
CA GLY A 4 -58.43 -44.88 -25.31
C GLY A 4 -58.50 -43.39 -24.98
N GLU A 5 -58.18 -42.48 -25.89
CA GLU A 5 -59.13 -41.78 -26.79
C GLU A 5 -60.25 -41.00 -26.03
N ASP A 6 -60.55 -39.84 -26.24
CA ASP A 6 -60.62 -38.84 -27.28
C ASP A 6 -61.50 -37.64 -26.80
N LYS A 7 -61.27 -36.53 -27.46
CA LYS A 7 -62.21 -35.51 -28.00
C LYS A 7 -62.25 -34.12 -27.37
N GLU A 8 -61.75 -33.26 -28.22
CA GLU A 8 -62.24 -31.92 -28.65
C GLU A 8 -63.45 -31.33 -27.94
N ASP A 9 -63.48 -30.08 -27.59
CA ASP A 9 -64.31 -29.11 -28.29
C ASP A 9 -63.85 -27.64 -28.08
N LYS A 10 -64.22 -26.84 -29.06
CA LYS A 10 -63.90 -25.46 -29.39
C LYS A 10 -64.62 -24.47 -28.50
N GLY A 11 -64.04 -23.33 -28.27
CA GLY A 11 -64.72 -22.12 -27.82
C GLY A 11 -63.83 -20.87 -28.00
N LEU A 12 -64.01 -20.21 -29.14
CA LEU A 12 -63.59 -18.81 -29.36
C LEU A 12 -64.32 -17.88 -28.37
N ASN A 13 -63.63 -16.96 -27.76
CA ASN A 13 -64.16 -15.59 -27.71
C ASN A 13 -63.03 -14.54 -27.48
N ASN A 14 -63.06 -13.57 -28.37
CA ASN A 14 -62.40 -12.28 -28.34
C ASN A 14 -62.70 -11.45 -27.07
N LYS A 15 -61.78 -10.69 -26.56
CA LYS A 15 -61.77 -9.22 -26.36
C LYS A 15 -60.73 -8.86 -25.28
N GLU A 16 -59.99 -8.00 -25.58
CA GLU A 16 -59.77 -6.58 -25.39
C GLU A 16 -58.38 -6.26 -24.83
N ASN A 17 -57.70 -5.43 -25.58
CA ASN A 17 -56.48 -4.68 -25.24
C ASN A 17 -56.58 -3.98 -23.88
N THR A 18 -55.60 -4.17 -23.05
CA THR A 18 -55.18 -3.13 -22.13
C THR A 18 -53.64 -3.03 -22.16
N GLU A 19 -53.23 -1.90 -22.63
CA GLU A 19 -51.83 -1.42 -22.60
C GLU A 19 -51.34 -1.45 -21.16
N ASN A 20 -50.33 -2.28 -20.87
CA ASN A 20 -49.56 -2.16 -19.67
C ASN A 20 -48.19 -1.55 -20.04
N THR A 21 -48.06 -0.28 -19.74
CA THR A 21 -46.82 0.51 -19.71
C THR A 21 -45.80 -0.22 -18.85
N GLU A 22 -44.80 -0.82 -19.51
CA GLU A 22 -43.61 -1.32 -18.85
C GLU A 22 -42.81 -0.14 -18.33
N ASN A 23 -42.90 0.11 -17.04
CA ASN A 23 -41.91 0.91 -16.32
C ASN A 23 -40.61 0.11 -16.25
N GLY A 24 -39.76 0.29 -17.25
CA GLY A 24 -38.36 -0.14 -17.23
C GLY A 24 -37.60 0.67 -16.18
N ALA A 25 -37.52 0.15 -14.96
CA ALA A 25 -36.60 0.67 -13.97
C ALA A 25 -35.17 0.34 -14.44
N GLU A 26 -34.51 1.28 -15.10
CA GLU A 26 -33.10 1.22 -15.39
C GLU A 26 -32.34 1.08 -14.06
N GLN A 27 -31.78 -0.08 -13.82
CA GLN A 27 -30.83 -0.29 -12.71
C GLN A 27 -29.60 0.59 -12.96
N PRO A 28 -29.14 1.38 -11.99
CA PRO A 28 -28.00 2.26 -12.19
C PRO A 28 -26.76 1.40 -12.47
N VAL A 29 -26.24 1.50 -13.69
CA VAL A 29 -24.98 0.89 -14.10
C VAL A 29 -23.88 1.44 -13.17
N LYS A 30 -23.40 0.63 -12.25
CA LYS A 30 -22.29 0.97 -11.35
C LYS A 30 -21.07 1.27 -12.21
N LYS A 31 -20.79 2.55 -12.44
CA LYS A 31 -19.56 3.00 -13.11
C LYS A 31 -18.38 2.41 -12.36
N LYS A 32 -17.57 1.56 -12.99
CA LYS A 32 -16.34 1.04 -12.41
C LYS A 32 -15.44 2.24 -12.07
N LYS A 33 -15.15 2.45 -10.79
CA LYS A 33 -14.21 3.48 -10.33
C LYS A 33 -12.86 3.21 -11.00
N VAL A 34 -12.32 4.19 -11.72
CA VAL A 34 -10.96 4.14 -12.24
C VAL A 34 -10.01 4.30 -11.06
N LEU A 35 -9.16 3.32 -10.84
CA LEU A 35 -8.19 3.33 -9.75
C LEU A 35 -6.99 4.20 -10.13
N THR A 36 -6.46 4.93 -9.15
CA THR A 36 -5.15 5.58 -9.29
C THR A 36 -4.03 4.54 -9.27
N ARG A 37 -2.84 4.92 -9.73
CA ARG A 37 -1.68 4.03 -9.71
C ARG A 37 -1.35 3.51 -8.30
N SER A 38 -1.47 4.36 -7.29
CA SER A 38 -1.30 3.96 -5.89
C SER A 38 -2.34 2.91 -5.46
N GLU A 39 -3.63 3.13 -5.76
CA GLU A 39 -4.70 2.20 -5.44
C GLU A 39 -4.54 0.84 -6.17
N GLU A 40 -4.04 0.84 -7.41
CA GLU A 40 -3.73 -0.39 -8.14
C GLU A 40 -2.63 -1.21 -7.43
N ILE A 41 -1.56 -0.54 -7.00
CA ILE A 41 -0.45 -1.16 -6.29
C ILE A 41 -0.92 -1.72 -4.96
N GLU A 42 -1.66 -0.95 -4.17
CA GLU A 42 -2.26 -1.37 -2.90
C GLU A 42 -3.12 -2.63 -3.09
N ARG A 43 -4.01 -2.60 -4.08
CA ARG A 43 -4.83 -3.75 -4.43
C ARG A 43 -4.00 -4.97 -4.84
N SER A 44 -2.91 -4.75 -5.58
CA SER A 44 -2.02 -5.85 -6.01
C SER A 44 -1.31 -6.50 -4.82
N ILE A 45 -0.85 -5.72 -3.84
CA ILE A 45 -0.22 -6.21 -2.63
C ILE A 45 -1.16 -7.14 -1.86
N VAL A 46 -2.38 -6.67 -1.56
CA VAL A 46 -3.32 -7.41 -0.70
C VAL A 46 -4.07 -8.54 -1.43
N LYS A 47 -4.10 -8.53 -2.77
CA LYS A 47 -4.79 -9.55 -3.58
C LYS A 47 -3.82 -10.44 -4.35
N LYS A 48 -3.12 -9.90 -5.37
CA LYS A 48 -2.24 -10.66 -6.26
C LYS A 48 -1.03 -11.23 -5.51
N PHE A 49 -0.39 -10.41 -4.70
CA PHE A 49 0.80 -10.78 -3.93
C PHE A 49 0.49 -11.13 -2.47
N ARG A 50 -0.75 -11.52 -2.19
CA ARG A 50 -1.20 -11.83 -0.82
C ARG A 50 -0.35 -12.92 -0.16
N LYS A 51 -0.12 -14.06 -0.83
CA LYS A 51 0.63 -15.18 -0.26
C LYS A 51 2.12 -14.86 -0.09
N PRO A 52 2.84 -14.43 -1.15
CA PRO A 52 4.28 -14.26 -1.08
C PRO A 52 4.73 -13.00 -0.32
N ILE A 53 3.90 -11.95 -0.23
CA ILE A 53 4.30 -10.68 0.39
C ILE A 53 3.41 -10.35 1.59
N TRP A 54 2.13 -10.05 1.38
CA TRP A 54 1.27 -9.52 2.43
C TRP A 54 1.15 -10.44 3.62
N ARG A 55 0.88 -11.73 3.38
CA ARG A 55 0.75 -12.72 4.45
C ARG A 55 2.05 -12.94 5.23
N GLN A 56 3.18 -12.94 4.54
CA GLN A 56 4.48 -13.10 5.21
C GLN A 56 4.80 -11.89 6.08
N PHE A 57 4.56 -10.68 5.56
CA PHE A 57 4.75 -9.45 6.32
C PHE A 57 3.85 -9.41 7.56
N THR A 58 2.55 -9.63 7.41
CA THR A 58 1.61 -9.61 8.54
C THR A 58 1.87 -10.74 9.54
N LYS A 59 2.30 -11.91 9.06
CA LYS A 59 2.70 -13.01 9.91
C LYS A 59 3.90 -12.62 10.78
N ALA A 60 4.95 -12.04 10.19
CA ALA A 60 6.13 -11.59 10.96
C ALA A 60 5.75 -10.53 12.00
N ILE A 61 4.92 -9.54 11.63
CA ILE A 61 4.44 -8.51 12.58
C ILE A 61 3.75 -9.15 13.79
N ASN A 62 2.91 -10.15 13.56
CA ASN A 62 2.14 -10.81 14.62
C ASN A 62 3.00 -11.80 15.45
N ASP A 63 3.77 -12.67 14.79
CA ASP A 63 4.55 -13.70 15.45
C ASP A 63 5.61 -13.12 16.40
N TYR A 64 6.18 -11.98 16.02
CA TYR A 64 7.21 -11.29 16.81
C TYR A 64 6.67 -10.08 17.59
N GLU A 65 5.36 -9.86 17.60
CA GLU A 65 4.72 -8.72 18.30
C GLU A 65 5.41 -7.38 17.98
N LEU A 66 5.75 -7.17 16.71
CA LEU A 66 6.57 -6.02 16.31
C LEU A 66 5.85 -4.69 16.46
N ILE A 67 4.53 -4.67 16.47
CA ILE A 67 3.71 -3.45 16.56
C ILE A 67 2.67 -3.62 17.67
N LYS A 68 2.59 -2.59 18.53
CA LYS A 68 1.61 -2.48 19.61
C LYS A 68 0.78 -1.20 19.46
N ASP A 69 -0.36 -1.16 20.15
CA ASP A 69 -1.17 0.06 20.22
C ASP A 69 -0.37 1.21 20.84
N GLY A 70 -0.49 2.38 20.23
CA GLY A 70 0.22 3.57 20.64
C GLY A 70 1.65 3.69 20.09
N ASP A 71 2.15 2.70 19.34
CA ASP A 71 3.46 2.82 18.71
C ASP A 71 3.49 3.94 17.65
N LYS A 72 4.63 4.61 17.56
CA LYS A 72 4.94 5.54 16.48
C LYS A 72 6.20 5.06 15.75
N ILE A 73 6.02 4.68 14.50
CA ILE A 73 7.03 3.94 13.73
C ILE A 73 7.61 4.84 12.64
N ALA A 74 8.93 5.00 12.65
CA ALA A 74 9.66 5.63 11.55
C ALA A 74 9.98 4.59 10.48
N VAL A 75 9.37 4.70 9.31
CA VAL A 75 9.66 3.86 8.14
C VAL A 75 10.66 4.59 7.27
N CYS A 76 11.88 4.05 7.18
CA CYS A 76 12.98 4.70 6.46
C CYS A 76 12.98 4.31 4.98
N ILE A 77 12.96 5.32 4.13
CA ILE A 77 12.92 5.18 2.67
C ILE A 77 14.28 5.56 2.09
N SER A 78 14.92 4.61 1.43
CA SER A 78 16.20 4.81 0.73
C SER A 78 16.03 5.21 -0.74
N GLY A 79 14.80 5.22 -1.25
CA GLY A 79 14.49 5.43 -2.67
C GLY A 79 14.47 4.15 -3.51
N GLY A 80 14.99 3.04 -2.99
CA GLY A 80 14.93 1.74 -3.65
C GLY A 80 13.54 1.08 -3.57
N LYS A 81 13.28 0.14 -4.50
CA LYS A 81 12.00 -0.58 -4.60
C LYS A 81 11.56 -1.24 -3.29
N ASP A 82 12.50 -1.79 -2.53
CA ASP A 82 12.20 -2.55 -1.31
C ASP A 82 11.73 -1.62 -0.17
N SER A 83 12.37 -0.46 -0.02
CA SER A 83 11.94 0.54 0.96
C SER A 83 10.59 1.17 0.63
N MET A 84 10.30 1.39 -0.66
CA MET A 84 8.99 1.86 -1.13
C MET A 84 7.90 0.80 -0.93
N LEU A 85 8.19 -0.47 -1.21
CA LEU A 85 7.28 -1.59 -0.93
C LEU A 85 7.00 -1.69 0.57
N MET A 86 8.02 -1.62 1.41
CA MET A 86 7.88 -1.62 2.87
C MET A 86 6.96 -0.48 3.33
N ALA A 87 7.15 0.74 2.81
CA ALA A 87 6.27 1.86 3.13
C ALA A 87 4.80 1.59 2.78
N LYS A 88 4.54 1.01 1.61
CA LYS A 88 3.18 0.62 1.21
C LYS A 88 2.60 -0.49 2.10
N LEU A 89 3.40 -1.48 2.49
CA LEU A 89 2.98 -2.54 3.42
C LEU A 89 2.56 -1.96 4.78
N PHE A 90 3.31 -1.00 5.32
CA PHE A 90 2.95 -0.30 6.55
C PHE A 90 1.69 0.55 6.41
N GLN A 91 1.49 1.24 5.27
CA GLN A 91 0.25 1.96 4.99
C GLN A 91 -0.96 1.03 4.95
N GLU A 92 -0.84 -0.12 4.26
CA GLU A 92 -1.91 -1.12 4.20
C GLU A 92 -2.15 -1.77 5.58
N LEU A 93 -1.09 -2.02 6.35
CA LEU A 93 -1.22 -2.54 7.71
C LEU A 93 -1.97 -1.56 8.61
N LYS A 94 -1.67 -0.26 8.52
CA LYS A 94 -2.40 0.78 9.27
C LYS A 94 -3.87 0.86 8.87
N ARG A 95 -4.18 0.64 7.58
CA ARG A 95 -5.56 0.69 7.06
C ARG A 95 -6.40 -0.53 7.45
N HIS A 96 -5.78 -1.70 7.52
CA HIS A 96 -6.46 -2.99 7.67
C HIS A 96 -6.08 -3.76 8.94
N GLY A 97 -5.06 -3.29 9.66
CA GLY A 97 -4.59 -3.91 10.90
C GLY A 97 -5.52 -3.67 12.08
N LYS A 98 -5.30 -4.44 13.13
CA LYS A 98 -6.05 -4.32 14.39
C LYS A 98 -5.46 -3.28 15.33
N ASN A 99 -4.15 -3.02 15.22
CA ASN A 99 -3.43 -2.14 16.11
C ASN A 99 -3.54 -0.68 15.68
N ASN A 100 -3.72 0.20 16.64
CA ASN A 100 -3.69 1.64 16.41
C ASN A 100 -2.27 2.18 16.63
N PHE A 101 -1.60 2.60 15.57
CA PHE A 101 -0.23 3.12 15.60
C PHE A 101 -0.04 4.26 14.60
N GLU A 102 1.00 5.05 14.79
CA GLU A 102 1.36 6.15 13.90
C GLU A 102 2.53 5.77 12.98
N LEU A 103 2.56 6.37 11.79
CA LEU A 103 3.62 6.21 10.81
C LEU A 103 4.24 7.55 10.45
N VAL A 104 5.58 7.57 10.41
CA VAL A 104 6.37 8.65 9.83
C VAL A 104 7.28 8.05 8.77
N PHE A 105 7.24 8.58 7.55
CA PHE A 105 8.06 8.10 6.45
C PHE A 105 9.28 9.01 6.30
N LEU A 106 10.46 8.52 6.65
CA LEU A 106 11.69 9.28 6.66
C LEU A 106 12.52 9.04 5.41
N VAL A 107 12.91 10.13 4.76
CA VAL A 107 13.91 10.15 3.70
C VAL A 107 15.11 10.96 4.19
N MET A 108 16.25 10.30 4.31
CA MET A 108 17.51 10.99 4.57
C MET A 108 18.13 11.37 3.23
N ASN A 109 18.44 12.65 3.05
CA ASN A 109 19.22 13.15 1.93
C ASN A 109 20.67 13.40 2.40
N PRO A 110 21.62 12.50 2.09
CA PRO A 110 23.01 12.64 2.47
C PRO A 110 23.84 13.51 1.50
N GLY A 111 23.19 14.29 0.64
CA GLY A 111 23.80 15.03 -0.45
C GLY A 111 23.57 14.38 -1.82
N TYR A 112 22.42 13.78 -2.05
CA TYR A 112 22.08 13.25 -3.38
C TYR A 112 22.14 14.35 -4.44
N ASN A 113 22.54 13.97 -5.66
CA ASN A 113 22.35 14.84 -6.80
C ASN A 113 20.85 15.08 -7.05
N ASP A 114 20.55 16.22 -7.69
CA ASP A 114 19.16 16.65 -7.89
C ASP A 114 18.30 15.61 -8.64
N LEU A 115 18.86 14.90 -9.61
CA LEU A 115 18.15 13.89 -10.38
C LEU A 115 17.68 12.72 -9.50
N ASN A 116 18.58 12.16 -8.69
CA ASN A 116 18.26 11.06 -7.79
C ASN A 116 17.25 11.50 -6.72
N TYR A 117 17.40 12.70 -6.22
CA TYR A 117 16.46 13.25 -5.24
C TYR A 117 15.07 13.43 -5.84
N GLN A 118 14.95 13.99 -7.06
CA GLN A 118 13.66 14.12 -7.75
C GLN A 118 12.99 12.78 -8.02
N VAL A 119 13.74 11.74 -8.35
CA VAL A 119 13.19 10.38 -8.52
C VAL A 119 12.54 9.88 -7.23
N ILE A 120 13.17 10.11 -6.08
CA ILE A 120 12.60 9.70 -4.78
C ILE A 120 11.30 10.46 -4.52
N LEU A 121 11.27 11.77 -4.73
CA LEU A 121 10.08 12.60 -4.54
C LEU A 121 8.93 12.17 -5.46
N ASN A 122 9.20 11.98 -6.74
CA ASN A 122 8.22 11.58 -7.75
C ASN A 122 7.62 10.19 -7.43
N ASN A 123 8.46 9.25 -7.01
CA ASN A 123 8.01 7.92 -6.60
C ASN A 123 7.13 7.99 -5.35
N ALA A 124 7.53 8.78 -4.35
CA ALA A 124 6.73 8.96 -3.13
C ALA A 124 5.37 9.59 -3.45
N GLN A 125 5.33 10.60 -4.33
CA GLN A 125 4.09 11.22 -4.79
C GLN A 125 3.19 10.22 -5.55
N THR A 126 3.75 9.49 -6.51
CA THR A 126 3.02 8.49 -7.31
C THR A 126 2.41 7.39 -6.42
N LEU A 127 3.13 7.01 -5.37
CA LEU A 127 2.72 5.99 -4.41
C LEU A 127 1.85 6.53 -3.27
N ASN A 128 1.61 7.84 -3.24
CA ASN A 128 0.90 8.53 -2.16
C ASN A 128 1.50 8.23 -0.77
N ILE A 129 2.84 8.37 -0.66
CA ILE A 129 3.58 8.21 0.59
C ILE A 129 3.95 9.61 1.10
N PRO A 130 3.41 10.06 2.25
CA PRO A 130 3.74 11.36 2.82
C PRO A 130 5.12 11.32 3.47
N ILE A 131 6.17 11.70 2.74
CA ILE A 131 7.54 11.65 3.21
C ILE A 131 7.96 12.90 3.98
N THR A 132 8.79 12.70 5.01
CA THR A 132 9.52 13.74 5.73
C THR A 132 10.99 13.64 5.34
N VAL A 133 11.51 14.67 4.69
CA VAL A 133 12.91 14.69 4.23
C VAL A 133 13.76 15.47 5.21
N PHE A 134 14.94 14.96 5.54
CA PHE A 134 15.97 15.71 6.27
C PHE A 134 17.34 15.56 5.59
N LYS A 135 18.13 16.62 5.65
CA LYS A 135 19.47 16.66 5.06
C LYS A 135 20.53 16.28 6.10
N THR A 136 21.61 15.70 5.64
CA THR A 136 22.81 15.41 6.45
C THR A 136 24.06 15.65 5.60
N GLU A 137 25.15 15.98 6.26
CA GLU A 137 26.46 16.26 5.62
C GLU A 137 27.38 15.03 5.67
N ILE A 138 26.81 13.82 5.52
CA ILE A 138 27.57 12.57 5.66
C ILE A 138 28.69 12.47 4.61
N PHE A 139 28.41 12.86 3.37
CA PHE A 139 29.41 12.75 2.30
C PHE A 139 30.58 13.68 2.51
N ASP A 140 30.37 14.88 3.03
CA ASP A 140 31.42 15.83 3.33
C ASP A 140 32.32 15.29 4.47
N THR A 141 31.69 14.66 5.48
CA THR A 141 32.40 14.10 6.62
C THR A 141 33.21 12.82 6.29
N VAL A 142 32.72 11.98 5.37
CA VAL A 142 33.31 10.69 5.01
C VAL A 142 34.43 10.85 3.96
N ALA A 143 34.38 11.91 3.16
CA ALA A 143 35.37 12.17 2.12
C ALA A 143 36.82 12.35 2.68
N ASP A 144 36.95 12.78 3.94
CA ASP A 144 38.24 13.06 4.59
C ASP A 144 38.79 11.88 5.44
N ILE A 145 38.15 10.69 5.40
CA ILE A 145 38.53 9.57 6.28
C ILE A 145 39.07 8.40 5.48
N ASP A 146 40.32 7.98 5.82
CA ASP A 146 41.06 6.88 5.18
C ASP A 146 40.55 5.46 5.50
N GLU A 147 39.64 5.30 6.46
CA GLU A 147 39.10 3.98 6.87
C GLU A 147 37.78 3.64 6.15
N SER A 148 37.73 2.46 5.49
CA SER A 148 36.52 1.81 4.92
C SER A 148 35.32 2.72 4.77
N PRO A 149 35.26 3.62 3.80
CA PRO A 149 34.26 4.70 3.73
C PRO A 149 32.82 4.16 3.68
N CYS A 150 32.63 2.95 3.13
CA CYS A 150 31.30 2.32 3.05
C CYS A 150 30.74 1.90 4.42
N TYR A 151 31.58 1.35 5.29
CA TYR A 151 31.15 0.93 6.64
C TYR A 151 30.78 2.13 7.50
N LEU A 152 31.64 3.14 7.51
CA LEU A 152 31.45 4.37 8.27
C LEU A 152 30.20 5.12 7.78
N CYS A 153 30.03 5.25 6.46
CA CYS A 153 28.83 5.83 5.86
C CYS A 153 27.54 5.09 6.27
N ALA A 154 27.55 3.76 6.25
CA ALA A 154 26.40 2.97 6.67
C ALA A 154 26.08 3.13 8.17
N ARG A 155 27.10 3.21 9.02
CA ARG A 155 26.97 3.44 10.45
C ARG A 155 26.43 4.84 10.76
N MET A 156 26.96 5.86 10.12
CA MET A 156 26.50 7.25 10.27
C MET A 156 25.06 7.40 9.79
N ARG A 157 24.71 6.83 8.65
CA ARG A 157 23.33 6.86 8.14
C ARG A 157 22.34 6.29 9.16
N ARG A 158 22.64 5.16 9.78
CA ARG A 158 21.79 4.59 10.83
C ARG A 158 21.68 5.51 12.04
N GLY A 159 22.80 6.09 12.48
CA GLY A 159 22.82 7.03 13.59
C GLY A 159 21.91 8.24 13.35
N TYR A 160 22.01 8.88 12.18
CA TYR A 160 21.16 10.01 11.81
C TYR A 160 19.68 9.63 11.72
N LEU A 161 19.36 8.47 11.13
CA LEU A 161 17.97 7.98 11.08
C LEU A 161 17.39 7.73 12.46
N TYR A 162 18.16 7.13 13.38
CA TYR A 162 17.73 6.89 14.77
C TYR A 162 17.53 8.21 15.53
N SER A 163 18.46 9.15 15.38
CA SER A 163 18.35 10.46 15.99
C SER A 163 17.10 11.21 15.52
N LYS A 164 16.88 11.22 14.20
CA LYS A 164 15.71 11.90 13.62
C LYS A 164 14.38 11.22 13.98
N ALA A 165 14.35 9.91 14.00
CA ALA A 165 13.16 9.16 14.46
C ALA A 165 12.84 9.49 15.92
N LYS A 166 13.85 9.55 16.80
CA LYS A 166 13.69 9.92 18.20
C LYS A 166 13.19 11.36 18.36
N GLU A 167 13.77 12.31 17.61
CA GLU A 167 13.33 13.71 17.59
C GLU A 167 11.84 13.85 17.22
N LEU A 168 11.36 13.02 16.29
CA LEU A 168 9.95 12.98 15.87
C LEU A 168 9.04 12.18 16.80
N GLY A 169 9.56 11.72 17.95
CA GLY A 169 8.81 10.96 18.94
C GLY A 169 8.52 9.52 18.54
N CYS A 170 9.24 8.97 17.56
CA CYS A 170 9.08 7.57 17.18
C CYS A 170 9.77 6.66 18.21
N ASN A 171 9.08 5.59 18.62
CA ASN A 171 9.62 4.56 19.52
C ASN A 171 10.08 3.31 18.76
N LYS A 172 9.79 3.23 17.45
CA LYS A 172 10.23 2.15 16.57
C LYS A 172 10.72 2.68 15.24
N ILE A 173 11.61 1.91 14.61
CA ILE A 173 12.16 2.22 13.29
C ILE A 173 12.10 0.96 12.41
N ALA A 174 11.68 1.14 11.17
CA ALA A 174 11.67 0.10 10.16
C ALA A 174 12.66 0.45 9.03
N LEU A 175 13.57 -0.47 8.76
CA LEU A 175 14.62 -0.36 7.75
C LEU A 175 14.48 -1.48 6.73
N GLY A 176 14.46 -1.15 5.45
CA GLY A 176 14.43 -2.11 4.34
C GLY A 176 15.82 -2.62 3.97
N HIS A 177 16.57 -3.11 4.97
CA HIS A 177 17.86 -3.76 4.73
C HIS A 177 17.67 -5.28 4.66
N HIS A 178 18.35 -5.88 3.70
CA HIS A 178 18.50 -7.34 3.59
C HIS A 178 19.96 -7.66 3.28
N TYR A 179 20.37 -8.84 3.66
CA TYR A 179 21.72 -9.37 3.42
C TYR A 179 21.77 -10.11 2.09
#